data_d8750eb7514d97754dae90d54f42f368
#
_entry.id   d8750eb7514d97754dae90d54f42f368
#
_cell.length_a   1.000
_cell.length_b   1.000
_cell.length_c   1.000
_cell.angle_alpha   90.00
_cell.angle_beta   90.00
_cell.angle_gamma   90.00
#
_symmetry.space_group_name_H-M   'P 1'
#
loop_
_entity.id
_entity.type
_entity.pdbx_description
1 polymer ?
#
loop_
_entity_poly.entity_id
_entity_poly.type
_entity_poly.pdbx_seq_one_letter_code
_entity_poly.pdbx_strand_id
1 'polypeptide(L)' 'WNRSPNITGAGAIHVRSFHSKMTEESLNHLDRQINEWLDAHPQYEVKLVTTAIGEWKGKIKEPNLIVQIWV' A
#
# COMPACT_ATOMS: atom_id res chain seq x y z
N TRP A 1 14.31 -3.38 8.32
CA TRP A 1 14.38 -4.45 7.34
C TRP A 1 15.70 -4.42 6.61
N ASN A 2 16.46 -5.52 6.69
CA ASN A 2 17.81 -5.61 6.13
C ASN A 2 17.81 -6.41 4.83
N ARG A 3 17.07 -5.95 3.83
CA ARG A 3 17.04 -6.61 2.54
C ARG A 3 17.78 -5.76 1.52
N SER A 4 18.65 -6.40 0.77
CA SER A 4 19.33 -5.74 -0.34
C SER A 4 18.41 -5.66 -1.55
N PRO A 5 18.49 -4.58 -2.35
CA PRO A 5 17.77 -4.52 -3.61
C PRO A 5 18.13 -5.69 -4.50
N ASN A 6 17.15 -6.16 -5.27
CA ASN A 6 17.39 -7.19 -6.28
C ASN A 6 18.29 -6.61 -7.37
N ILE A 7 19.41 -7.26 -7.64
CA ILE A 7 20.39 -6.77 -8.60
C ILE A 7 19.88 -6.72 -10.04
N THR A 8 18.84 -7.49 -10.35
CA THR A 8 18.20 -7.47 -11.67
C THR A 8 17.18 -6.35 -11.82
N GLY A 9 16.82 -5.70 -10.71
CA GLY A 9 15.72 -4.74 -10.69
C GLY A 9 14.34 -5.38 -10.81
N ALA A 10 14.26 -6.70 -10.92
CA ALA A 10 13.02 -7.45 -10.99
C ALA A 10 12.71 -8.04 -9.60
N GLY A 11 11.44 -8.15 -9.28
CA GLY A 11 10.99 -8.70 -8.01
C GLY A 11 11.02 -7.68 -6.88
N ALA A 12 10.04 -7.78 -6.00
CA ALA A 12 9.89 -6.88 -4.87
C ALA A 12 10.75 -7.34 -3.69
N ILE A 13 11.26 -6.36 -2.94
CA ILE A 13 12.03 -6.60 -1.73
C ILE A 13 11.27 -6.18 -0.47
N HIS A 14 10.26 -5.33 -0.61
CA HIS A 14 9.42 -4.87 0.50
C HIS A 14 7.96 -4.81 0.06
N VAL A 15 7.08 -4.87 1.05
CA VAL A 15 5.65 -4.64 0.84
C VAL A 15 5.14 -3.63 1.85
N ARG A 16 4.27 -2.73 1.41
CA ARG A 16 3.57 -1.80 2.28
C ARG A 16 2.08 -1.99 2.09
N SER A 17 1.37 -2.19 3.19
CA SER A 17 -0.09 -2.35 3.19
C SER A 17 -0.77 -1.08 3.66
N PHE A 18 -1.83 -0.72 2.96
CA PHE A 18 -2.72 0.39 3.31
C PHE A 18 -4.15 -0.11 3.36
N HIS A 19 -5.00 0.58 4.05
CA HIS A 19 -6.43 0.27 4.06
C HIS A 19 -7.24 1.55 4.15
N SER A 20 -8.47 1.48 3.66
CA SER A 20 -9.37 2.63 3.67
C SER A 20 -10.81 2.17 3.64
N LYS A 21 -11.70 2.97 4.23
CA LYS A 21 -13.12 2.86 3.98
C LYS A 21 -13.39 3.17 2.51
N MET A 22 -14.47 2.62 1.98
CA MET A 22 -14.82 2.79 0.56
C MET A 22 -15.74 3.99 0.35
N THR A 23 -15.40 5.13 0.92
CA THR A 23 -16.04 6.41 0.63
C THR A 23 -15.09 7.26 -0.20
N GLU A 24 -15.64 8.19 -0.97
CA GLU A 24 -14.81 9.06 -1.81
C GLU A 24 -13.78 9.82 -0.99
N GLU A 25 -14.20 10.38 0.15
CA GLU A 25 -13.31 11.13 1.04
C GLU A 25 -12.18 10.25 1.59
N SER A 26 -12.52 9.04 2.03
CA SER A 26 -11.53 8.12 2.57
C SER A 26 -10.57 7.63 1.51
N LEU A 27 -11.05 7.38 0.29
CA LEU A 27 -10.19 6.97 -0.82
C LEU A 27 -9.24 8.10 -1.23
N ASN A 28 -9.68 9.34 -1.22
CA ASN A 28 -8.81 10.49 -1.48
C ASN A 28 -7.73 10.61 -0.42
N HIS A 29 -8.05 10.33 0.83
CA HIS A 29 -7.07 10.30 1.91
C HIS A 29 -6.06 9.16 1.72
N LEU A 30 -6.53 8.00 1.28
CA LEU A 30 -5.67 6.86 0.98
C LEU A 30 -4.67 7.21 -0.13
N ASP A 31 -5.14 7.84 -1.21
CA ASP A 31 -4.27 8.26 -2.30
C ASP A 31 -3.17 9.18 -1.80
N ARG A 32 -3.51 10.11 -0.92
CA ARG A 32 -2.55 11.02 -0.32
C ARG A 32 -1.52 10.27 0.52
N GLN A 33 -1.95 9.33 1.35
CA GLN A 33 -1.05 8.52 2.16
C GLN A 33 -0.06 7.75 1.30
N ILE A 34 -0.53 7.12 0.23
CA ILE A 34 0.31 6.34 -0.67
C ILE A 34 1.33 7.26 -1.36
N ASN A 35 0.87 8.39 -1.87
CA ASN A 35 1.75 9.33 -2.57
C ASN A 35 2.81 9.91 -1.63
N GLU A 36 2.44 10.26 -0.41
CA GLU A 36 3.40 10.75 0.58
C GLU A 36 4.45 9.69 0.91
N TRP A 37 4.01 8.42 1.03
CA TRP A 37 4.94 7.33 1.29
C TRP A 37 5.90 7.11 0.12
N LEU A 38 5.42 7.16 -1.11
CA LEU A 38 6.26 7.03 -2.30
C LEU A 38 7.24 8.20 -2.42
N ASP A 39 6.78 9.41 -2.15
CA ASP A 39 7.63 10.61 -2.19
C ASP A 39 8.73 10.56 -1.12
N ALA A 40 8.44 9.96 0.02
CA ALA A 40 9.42 9.78 1.09
C ALA A 40 10.46 8.69 0.76
N HIS A 41 10.18 7.85 -0.24
CA HIS A 41 11.05 6.73 -0.62
C HIS A 41 11.31 6.73 -2.12
N PRO A 42 11.98 7.76 -2.66
CA PRO A 42 12.16 7.87 -4.12
C PRO A 42 13.00 6.74 -4.71
N GLN A 43 13.74 6.00 -3.88
CA GLN A 43 14.51 4.83 -4.32
C GLN A 43 13.63 3.61 -4.57
N TYR A 44 12.38 3.63 -4.15
CA TYR A 44 11.49 2.49 -4.35
C TYR A 44 10.86 2.54 -5.74
N GLU A 45 10.92 1.42 -6.42
CA GLU A 45 10.23 1.22 -7.68
C GLU A 45 9.04 0.29 -7.43
N VAL A 46 7.84 0.75 -7.75
CA VAL A 46 6.63 -0.06 -7.58
C VAL A 46 6.69 -1.23 -8.56
N LYS A 47 6.70 -2.45 -8.05
CA LYS A 47 6.77 -3.67 -8.83
C LYS A 47 5.39 -4.27 -9.09
N LEU A 48 4.53 -4.20 -8.08
CA LEU A 48 3.21 -4.82 -8.13
C LEU A 48 2.30 -4.09 -7.15
N VAL A 49 1.04 -3.96 -7.53
CA VAL A 49 -0.01 -3.49 -6.64
C VAL A 49 -1.10 -4.54 -6.60
N THR A 50 -1.46 -4.95 -5.40
CA THR A 50 -2.58 -5.88 -5.20
C THR A 50 -3.65 -5.20 -4.37
N THR A 51 -4.90 -5.49 -4.69
CA THR A 51 -6.04 -4.92 -3.97
C THR A 51 -6.99 -6.04 -3.57
N ALA A 52 -7.63 -5.86 -2.44
CA ALA A 52 -8.66 -6.77 -1.96
C ALA A 52 -9.65 -5.99 -1.11
N ILE A 53 -10.86 -6.50 -1.01
CA ILE A 53 -11.86 -5.98 -0.09
C ILE A 53 -11.93 -6.94 1.08
N GLY A 54 -11.67 -6.44 2.27
CA GLY A 54 -11.69 -7.22 3.49
C GLY A 54 -12.46 -6.52 4.59
N GLU A 55 -12.80 -7.26 5.62
CA GLU A 55 -13.46 -6.73 6.79
C GLU A 55 -12.40 -6.24 7.78
N TRP A 56 -12.46 -4.95 8.13
CA TRP A 56 -11.56 -4.37 9.11
C TRP A 56 -12.23 -4.39 10.48
N LYS A 57 -11.60 -5.04 11.44
CA LYS A 57 -12.11 -5.14 12.81
C LYS A 57 -11.64 -3.95 13.64
N GLY A 58 -12.42 -2.89 13.62
CA GLY A 58 -12.27 -1.76 14.53
C GLY A 58 -13.44 -1.75 15.51
N LYS A 59 -13.93 -0.54 15.85
CA LYS A 59 -15.14 -0.39 16.67
C LYS A 59 -16.37 -0.95 15.98
N ILE A 60 -16.41 -0.86 14.66
CA ILE A 60 -17.48 -1.35 13.81
C ILE A 60 -16.84 -2.22 12.73
N LYS A 61 -17.45 -3.36 12.47
CA LYS A 61 -17.04 -4.19 11.33
C LYS A 61 -17.57 -3.56 10.06
N GLU A 62 -16.69 -3.14 9.18
CA GLU A 62 -17.07 -2.57 7.90
C GLU A 62 -16.09 -3.03 6.81
N PRO A 63 -16.57 -3.14 5.56
CA PRO A 63 -15.68 -3.48 4.47
C PRO A 63 -14.68 -2.35 4.22
N ASN A 64 -13.43 -2.74 4.02
CA ASN A 64 -12.35 -1.83 3.69
C ASN A 64 -11.62 -2.30 2.44
N LEU A 65 -11.14 -1.34 1.68
CA LEU A 65 -10.22 -1.61 0.61
C LEU A 65 -8.83 -1.79 1.20
N ILE A 66 -8.20 -2.91 0.88
CA ILE A 66 -6.83 -3.21 1.30
C ILE A 66 -5.95 -3.13 0.06
N VAL A 67 -4.92 -2.31 0.13
CA VAL A 67 -3.97 -2.12 -0.97
C VAL A 67 -2.59 -2.52 -0.47
N GLN A 68 -1.95 -3.41 -1.19
CA GLN A 68 -0.57 -3.81 -0.92
C GLN A 68 0.30 -3.35 -2.08
N ILE A 69 1.33 -2.57 -1.78
CA ILE A 69 2.26 -2.06 -2.77
C ILE A 69 3.60 -2.75 -2.55
N TRP A 70 4.04 -3.44 -3.57
CA TRP A 70 5.28 -4.20 -3.58
C TRP A 70 6.35 -3.41 -4.32
N VAL A 71 7.45 -3.17 -3.65
CA VAL A 71 8.57 -2.36 -4.16
C VAL A 71 9.90 -3.10 -4.19
#